data_ad6e4fc2496d5de84adde1e3f18553bb
#
_entry.id   ad6e4fc2496d5de84adde1e3f18553bb
#
_cell.length_a   1.000
_cell.length_b   1.000
_cell.length_c   1.000
_cell.angle_alpha   90.00
_cell.angle_beta   90.00
_cell.angle_gamma   90.00
#
_symmetry.space_group_name_H-M   'P 1'
#
loop_
_entity.id
_entity.type
_entity.pdbx_description
1 polymer ?
#
loop_
_entity_poly.entity_id
_entity_poly.type
_entity_poly.pdbx_seq_one_letter_code
_entity_poly.pdbx_strand_id
1 'polypeptide(L)'
;QATVLLLVRTSGDNDDKTIVDEASAGDQVLLVTDRSPFYAEAGGQTGDRGIISGDGYAVTVSDTRKTGAGIYLHEGKVESGTVRQGDDAQLSVDRTRRLATARNHTATHLLHKALRQVLGDHVAQAGSAVFPERLRFDFSHYQPLTPAERAEVERLVNTAILADLAVETDLMTLEEARQSGAMALFDDKYGDHVRVVRVGDYSRELCGGTHLRSSSQACLFRILS
;
A
#
# COMPACT_ATOMS: atom_id res chain seq x y z
N GLN A 1 7.66 1.39 20.09
CA GLN A 1 8.64 0.35 20.51
C GLN A 1 8.09 -1.02 20.12
N ALA A 2 9.00 -1.90 19.68
CA ALA A 2 8.75 -3.29 19.34
C ALA A 2 9.96 -4.12 19.78
N THR A 3 9.85 -5.44 19.68
CA THR A 3 10.96 -6.37 19.99
C THR A 3 11.32 -7.16 18.73
N VAL A 4 12.60 -7.35 18.46
CA VAL A 4 13.10 -8.19 17.37
C VAL A 4 12.86 -9.66 17.72
N LEU A 5 12.01 -10.34 16.94
CA LEU A 5 11.64 -11.74 17.18
C LEU A 5 12.48 -12.73 16.39
N LEU A 6 12.89 -12.36 15.16
CA LEU A 6 13.63 -13.23 14.27
C LEU A 6 14.52 -12.42 13.35
N LEU A 7 15.73 -12.92 13.11
CA LEU A 7 16.66 -12.43 12.10
C LEU A 7 16.98 -13.56 11.12
N VAL A 8 16.90 -13.25 9.84
CA VAL A 8 17.34 -14.13 8.77
C VAL A 8 18.36 -13.37 7.94
N ARG A 9 19.60 -13.83 7.93
CA ARG A 9 20.61 -13.28 7.02
C ARG A 9 20.36 -13.80 5.62
N THR A 10 20.42 -12.90 4.63
CA THR A 10 20.33 -13.25 3.24
C THR A 10 21.68 -13.00 2.57
N SER A 11 22.19 -13.96 1.82
CA SER A 11 23.46 -13.80 1.10
C SER A 11 23.21 -13.81 -0.39
N GLY A 12 23.55 -12.67 -1.05
CA GLY A 12 23.78 -12.55 -2.50
C GLY A 12 22.81 -13.27 -3.43
N ASP A 13 23.35 -13.66 -4.61
CA ASP A 13 22.61 -14.18 -5.77
C ASP A 13 21.95 -15.57 -5.60
N ASN A 14 22.12 -16.27 -4.50
CA ASN A 14 21.66 -17.65 -4.32
C ASN A 14 20.43 -17.83 -3.43
N ASP A 15 19.75 -16.77 -3.01
CA ASP A 15 18.56 -16.83 -2.10
C ASP A 15 18.80 -17.67 -0.81
N ASP A 16 20.07 -17.84 -0.42
CA ASP A 16 20.46 -18.52 0.80
C ASP A 16 20.00 -17.72 2.01
N LYS A 17 19.08 -18.32 2.78
CA LYS A 17 18.47 -17.72 3.96
C LYS A 17 18.88 -18.52 5.20
N THR A 18 19.59 -17.88 6.12
CA THR A 18 20.02 -18.50 7.36
C THR A 18 19.45 -17.76 8.55
N ILE A 19 18.76 -18.46 9.44
CA ILE A 19 18.32 -17.90 10.71
C ILE A 19 19.59 -17.69 11.57
N VAL A 20 19.70 -16.48 12.14
CA VAL A 20 20.84 -16.08 12.96
C VAL A 20 20.37 -15.41 14.25
N ASP A 21 21.16 -15.50 15.31
CA ASP A 21 20.88 -14.81 16.57
C ASP A 21 21.26 -13.32 16.50
N GLU A 22 22.22 -12.98 15.63
CA GLU A 22 22.68 -11.61 15.44
C GLU A 22 23.10 -11.34 13.99
N ALA A 23 23.02 -10.05 13.58
CA ALA A 23 23.49 -9.55 12.31
C ALA A 23 24.21 -8.21 12.51
N SER A 24 25.31 -8.00 11.78
CA SER A 24 26.19 -6.85 11.93
C SER A 24 26.19 -5.94 10.71
N ALA A 25 26.77 -4.75 10.86
CA ALA A 25 26.87 -3.76 9.79
C ALA A 25 27.39 -4.37 8.49
N GLY A 26 26.64 -4.14 7.40
CA GLY A 26 26.86 -4.70 6.07
C GLY A 26 25.98 -5.90 5.73
N ASP A 27 25.44 -6.62 6.71
CA ASP A 27 24.59 -7.78 6.47
C ASP A 27 23.24 -7.38 5.85
N GLN A 28 22.78 -8.16 4.86
CA GLN A 28 21.41 -8.12 4.37
C GLN A 28 20.55 -9.03 5.25
N VAL A 29 19.39 -8.54 5.65
CA VAL A 29 18.52 -9.26 6.59
C VAL A 29 17.05 -9.20 6.22
N LEU A 30 16.31 -10.25 6.61
CA LEU A 30 14.88 -10.20 6.85
C LEU A 30 14.68 -10.14 8.37
N LEU A 31 14.05 -9.09 8.85
CA LEU A 31 13.81 -8.84 10.26
C LEU A 31 12.33 -8.93 10.57
N VAL A 32 11.98 -9.67 11.62
CA VAL A 32 10.62 -9.81 12.14
C VAL A 32 10.54 -9.17 13.53
N THR A 33 9.50 -8.39 13.76
CA THR A 33 9.19 -7.78 15.05
C THR A 33 7.83 -8.24 15.58
N ASP A 34 7.58 -8.11 16.89
CA ASP A 34 6.29 -8.44 17.51
C ASP A 34 5.13 -7.59 17.01
N ARG A 35 5.41 -6.39 16.54
CA ARG A 35 4.45 -5.44 15.92
C ARG A 35 5.15 -4.57 14.89
N SER A 36 4.41 -4.10 13.89
CA SER A 36 4.97 -3.23 12.86
C SER A 36 3.98 -2.16 12.41
N PRO A 37 4.42 -0.89 12.26
CA PRO A 37 3.67 0.16 11.62
C PRO A 37 3.86 0.18 10.09
N PHE A 38 4.74 -0.65 9.55
CA PHE A 38 5.02 -0.72 8.12
C PHE A 38 3.88 -1.41 7.38
N TYR A 39 3.47 -0.85 6.26
CA TYR A 39 2.56 -1.50 5.32
C TYR A 39 3.33 -2.57 4.57
N ALA A 40 2.86 -3.79 4.62
CA ALA A 40 3.39 -4.88 3.82
C ALA A 40 2.76 -4.87 2.42
N GLU A 41 3.56 -5.10 1.38
CA GLU A 41 3.10 -5.17 0.00
C GLU A 41 1.87 -6.06 -0.13
N ALA A 42 0.78 -5.49 -0.62
CA ALA A 42 -0.49 -6.18 -0.87
C ALA A 42 -1.38 -5.37 -1.80
N GLY A 43 -2.29 -6.04 -2.54
CA GLY A 43 -3.31 -5.39 -3.36
C GLY A 43 -2.75 -4.44 -4.43
N GLY A 44 -1.53 -4.70 -4.91
CA GLY A 44 -0.84 -3.85 -5.89
C GLY A 44 -0.12 -2.64 -5.30
N GLN A 45 -0.27 -2.34 -4.00
CA GLN A 45 0.50 -1.28 -3.35
C GLN A 45 1.84 -1.81 -2.86
N THR A 46 2.93 -1.13 -3.19
CA THR A 46 4.30 -1.42 -2.71
C THR A 46 4.41 -1.34 -1.19
N GLY A 47 5.30 -2.14 -0.62
CA GLY A 47 5.62 -2.12 0.80
C GLY A 47 6.26 -0.80 1.25
N ASP A 48 6.13 -0.52 2.54
CA ASP A 48 6.80 0.62 3.14
C ASP A 48 8.31 0.40 3.26
N ARG A 49 9.01 1.50 3.27
CA ARG A 49 10.43 1.62 3.59
C ARG A 49 10.64 2.48 4.83
N GLY A 50 11.83 2.40 5.39
CA GLY A 50 12.15 3.23 6.55
C GLY A 50 13.37 2.71 7.31
N ILE A 51 13.36 2.93 8.62
CA ILE A 51 14.48 2.57 9.50
C ILE A 51 13.95 1.80 10.71
N ILE A 52 14.63 0.71 11.07
CA ILE A 52 14.49 0.02 12.35
C ILE A 52 15.78 0.26 13.12
N SER A 53 15.68 0.81 14.33
CA SER A 53 16.85 1.15 15.14
C SER A 53 16.66 0.78 16.61
N GLY A 54 17.74 0.52 17.29
CA GLY A 54 17.79 0.27 18.73
C GLY A 54 19.09 0.80 19.34
N ASP A 55 19.43 0.30 20.53
CA ASP A 55 20.65 0.71 21.19
C ASP A 55 21.88 0.21 20.42
N GLY A 56 22.60 1.15 19.83
CA GLY A 56 23.84 0.87 19.11
C GLY A 56 23.69 0.23 17.72
N TYR A 57 22.47 0.12 17.14
CA TYR A 57 22.30 -0.40 15.79
C TYR A 57 21.25 0.36 14.95
N ALA A 58 21.38 0.26 13.63
CA ALA A 58 20.39 0.75 12.69
C ALA A 58 20.29 -0.17 11.46
N VAL A 59 19.06 -0.44 11.02
CA VAL A 59 18.72 -1.23 9.83
C VAL A 59 17.90 -0.37 8.88
N THR A 60 18.35 -0.18 7.66
CA THR A 60 17.56 0.45 6.60
C THR A 60 16.64 -0.60 6.00
N VAL A 61 15.33 -0.38 6.07
CA VAL A 61 14.31 -1.24 5.46
C VAL A 61 14.06 -0.79 4.02
N SER A 62 14.35 -1.66 3.08
CA SER A 62 14.18 -1.43 1.64
C SER A 62 12.82 -1.89 1.10
N ASP A 63 12.18 -2.86 1.77
CA ASP A 63 10.84 -3.36 1.44
C ASP A 63 10.19 -4.03 2.66
N THR A 64 8.87 -4.11 2.65
CA THR A 64 8.09 -4.81 3.68
C THR A 64 7.09 -5.74 3.02
N ARG A 65 7.15 -7.01 3.36
CA ARG A 65 6.26 -8.06 2.85
C ARG A 65 5.54 -8.77 3.98
N LYS A 66 4.56 -9.59 3.63
CA LYS A 66 3.80 -10.39 4.59
C LYS A 66 3.73 -11.84 4.12
N THR A 67 3.99 -12.78 5.01
CA THR A 67 3.78 -14.20 4.72
C THR A 67 2.30 -14.55 4.69
N GLY A 68 1.95 -15.73 4.13
CA GLY A 68 0.59 -16.26 4.18
C GLY A 68 0.05 -16.45 5.62
N ALA A 69 0.94 -16.63 6.59
CA ALA A 69 0.59 -16.72 8.02
C ALA A 69 0.44 -15.34 8.70
N GLY A 70 0.59 -14.26 7.96
CA GLY A 70 0.40 -12.91 8.50
C GLY A 70 1.63 -12.27 9.14
N ILE A 71 2.81 -12.89 9.06
CA ILE A 71 4.05 -12.38 9.64
C ILE A 71 4.64 -11.28 8.74
N TYR A 72 4.96 -10.14 9.31
CA TYR A 72 5.63 -9.04 8.61
C TYR A 72 7.12 -9.28 8.51
N LEU A 73 7.65 -9.24 7.29
CA LEU A 73 9.06 -9.37 6.96
C LEU A 73 9.59 -8.01 6.52
N HIS A 74 10.52 -7.44 7.27
CA HIS A 74 11.22 -6.22 6.91
C HIS A 74 12.53 -6.60 6.23
N GLU A 75 12.59 -6.44 4.93
CA GLU A 75 13.80 -6.66 4.13
C GLU A 75 14.68 -5.44 4.20
N GLY A 76 15.96 -5.60 4.54
CA GLY A 76 16.83 -4.45 4.69
C GLY A 76 18.28 -4.81 4.90
N LYS A 77 19.07 -3.78 5.21
CA LYS A 77 20.51 -3.86 5.47
C LYS A 77 20.84 -3.26 6.82
N VAL A 78 21.69 -3.94 7.59
CA VAL A 78 22.27 -3.38 8.80
C VAL A 78 23.28 -2.31 8.39
N GLU A 79 22.97 -1.06 8.68
CA GLU A 79 23.82 0.09 8.33
C GLU A 79 24.91 0.33 9.37
N SER A 80 24.61 0.07 10.64
CA SER A 80 25.55 0.26 11.74
C SER A 80 25.27 -0.69 12.90
N GLY A 81 26.30 -1.02 13.65
CA GLY A 81 26.22 -1.83 14.87
C GLY A 81 25.88 -3.29 14.62
N THR A 82 25.28 -3.92 15.63
CA THR A 82 24.85 -5.31 15.61
C THR A 82 23.46 -5.42 16.23
N VAL A 83 22.49 -5.92 15.47
CA VAL A 83 21.13 -6.23 15.93
C VAL A 83 21.05 -7.68 16.36
N ARG A 84 20.35 -7.96 17.48
CA ARG A 84 20.16 -9.29 18.05
C ARG A 84 18.68 -9.64 18.20
N GLN A 85 18.39 -10.92 18.18
CA GLN A 85 17.10 -11.41 18.61
C GLN A 85 16.86 -11.02 20.08
N GLY A 86 15.68 -10.46 20.37
CA GLY A 86 15.30 -9.95 21.68
C GLY A 86 15.57 -8.47 21.90
N ASP A 87 16.30 -7.80 21.00
CA ASP A 87 16.58 -6.37 21.13
C ASP A 87 15.30 -5.53 21.02
N ASP A 88 15.27 -4.44 21.77
CA ASP A 88 14.29 -3.38 21.60
C ASP A 88 14.50 -2.66 20.27
N ALA A 89 13.41 -2.38 19.57
CA ALA A 89 13.41 -1.74 18.26
C ALA A 89 12.43 -0.56 18.19
N GLN A 90 12.89 0.54 17.64
CA GLN A 90 12.06 1.65 17.18
C GLN A 90 11.89 1.56 15.66
N LEU A 91 10.65 1.47 15.21
CA LEU A 91 10.31 1.36 13.78
C LEU A 91 9.82 2.71 13.27
N SER A 92 10.52 3.26 12.28
CA SER A 92 10.27 4.57 11.68
C SER A 92 10.03 4.43 10.19
N VAL A 93 8.77 4.57 9.77
CA VAL A 93 8.39 4.53 8.35
C VAL A 93 8.84 5.81 7.65
N ASP A 94 9.33 5.71 6.41
CA ASP A 94 9.54 6.87 5.53
C ASP A 94 8.18 7.52 5.20
N ARG A 95 7.86 8.59 5.94
CA ARG A 95 6.60 9.31 5.81
C ARG A 95 6.43 9.96 4.46
N THR A 96 7.51 10.45 3.86
CA THR A 96 7.45 11.12 2.55
C THR A 96 7.05 10.11 1.48
N ARG A 97 7.70 8.95 1.47
CA ARG A 97 7.39 7.87 0.54
C ARG A 97 5.98 7.31 0.77
N ARG A 98 5.58 7.05 2.02
CA ARG A 98 4.23 6.60 2.34
C ARG A 98 3.15 7.59 1.88
N LEU A 99 3.35 8.90 2.10
CA LEU A 99 2.38 9.90 1.65
C LEU A 99 2.29 9.96 0.12
N ALA A 100 3.42 9.84 -0.58
CA ALA A 100 3.41 9.78 -2.05
C ALA A 100 2.63 8.55 -2.55
N THR A 101 2.86 7.37 -1.95
CA THR A 101 2.10 6.14 -2.24
C THR A 101 0.62 6.30 -1.93
N ALA A 102 0.27 6.89 -0.78
CA ALA A 102 -1.12 7.13 -0.38
C ALA A 102 -1.85 8.11 -1.33
N ARG A 103 -1.14 9.11 -1.89
CA ARG A 103 -1.69 9.99 -2.93
C ARG A 103 -2.10 9.19 -4.16
N ASN A 104 -1.20 8.38 -4.66
CA ASN A 104 -1.46 7.53 -5.82
C ASN A 104 -2.54 6.49 -5.54
N HIS A 105 -2.59 5.91 -4.33
CA HIS A 105 -3.63 4.95 -3.99
C HIS A 105 -5.02 5.61 -3.89
N THR A 106 -5.12 6.77 -3.26
CA THR A 106 -6.39 7.51 -3.23
C THR A 106 -6.80 7.95 -4.64
N ALA A 107 -5.85 8.44 -5.46
CA ALA A 107 -6.12 8.77 -6.86
C ALA A 107 -6.60 7.56 -7.68
N THR A 108 -6.15 6.34 -7.36
CA THR A 108 -6.62 5.11 -8.02
C THR A 108 -8.12 4.90 -7.81
N HIS A 109 -8.64 5.10 -6.60
CA HIS A 109 -10.08 5.03 -6.32
C HIS A 109 -10.87 6.11 -7.06
N LEU A 110 -10.35 7.34 -7.10
CA LEU A 110 -10.98 8.42 -7.87
C LEU A 110 -10.99 8.12 -9.36
N LEU A 111 -9.89 7.59 -9.90
CA LEU A 111 -9.76 7.17 -11.30
C LEU A 111 -10.74 6.04 -11.65
N HIS A 112 -10.83 5.00 -10.82
CA HIS A 112 -11.77 3.90 -11.05
C HIS A 112 -13.22 4.41 -11.16
N LYS A 113 -13.63 5.27 -10.23
CA LYS A 113 -14.98 5.88 -10.27
C LYS A 113 -15.17 6.73 -11.52
N ALA A 114 -14.19 7.57 -11.89
CA ALA A 114 -14.28 8.41 -13.10
C ALA A 114 -14.37 7.58 -14.39
N LEU A 115 -13.56 6.51 -14.49
CA LEU A 115 -13.64 5.58 -15.64
C LEU A 115 -15.03 4.97 -15.78
N ARG A 116 -15.64 4.52 -14.68
CA ARG A 116 -17.02 3.98 -14.70
C ARG A 116 -18.05 5.04 -15.09
N GLN A 117 -17.88 6.28 -14.67
CA GLN A 117 -18.77 7.39 -15.05
C GLN A 117 -18.70 7.72 -16.54
N VAL A 118 -17.50 7.66 -17.15
CA VAL A 118 -17.29 8.02 -18.55
C VAL A 118 -17.58 6.87 -19.50
N LEU A 119 -17.14 5.65 -19.14
CA LEU A 119 -17.18 4.49 -20.03
C LEU A 119 -18.35 3.54 -19.73
N GLY A 120 -18.92 3.61 -18.54
CA GLY A 120 -20.03 2.75 -18.09
C GLY A 120 -19.65 1.74 -17.02
N ASP A 121 -20.69 1.13 -16.44
CA ASP A 121 -20.58 0.23 -15.29
C ASP A 121 -19.89 -1.11 -15.56
N HIS A 122 -19.66 -1.47 -16.81
CA HIS A 122 -18.92 -2.67 -17.21
C HIS A 122 -17.41 -2.56 -16.91
N VAL A 123 -16.91 -1.34 -16.66
CA VAL A 123 -15.49 -1.15 -16.29
C VAL A 123 -15.22 -1.81 -14.96
N ALA A 124 -14.33 -2.80 -14.97
CA ALA A 124 -13.88 -3.52 -13.80
C ALA A 124 -12.34 -3.51 -13.74
N GLN A 125 -11.80 -3.44 -12.54
CA GLN A 125 -10.35 -3.53 -12.34
C GLN A 125 -9.86 -4.92 -12.76
N ALA A 126 -8.87 -4.96 -13.66
CA ALA A 126 -8.14 -6.17 -14.05
C ALA A 126 -6.80 -6.29 -13.31
N GLY A 127 -6.21 -5.17 -12.91
CA GLY A 127 -4.99 -5.08 -12.14
C GLY A 127 -4.69 -3.66 -11.67
N SER A 128 -3.80 -3.53 -10.70
CA SER A 128 -3.29 -2.23 -10.28
C SER A 128 -1.88 -2.34 -9.74
N ALA A 129 -1.13 -1.24 -9.86
CA ALA A 129 0.15 -1.09 -9.20
C ALA A 129 0.28 0.35 -8.68
N VAL A 130 0.58 0.49 -7.39
CA VAL A 130 0.64 1.78 -6.70
C VAL A 130 2.03 1.97 -6.10
N PHE A 131 2.77 2.92 -6.66
CA PHE A 131 4.11 3.31 -6.25
C PHE A 131 4.12 4.77 -5.77
N PRO A 132 5.18 5.25 -5.11
CA PRO A 132 5.30 6.67 -4.75
C PRO A 132 5.30 7.61 -5.97
N GLU A 133 5.88 7.16 -7.09
CA GLU A 133 6.11 7.98 -8.28
C GLU A 133 4.92 7.99 -9.24
N ARG A 134 4.13 6.90 -9.25
CA ARG A 134 3.01 6.69 -10.18
C ARG A 134 2.06 5.60 -9.72
N LEU A 135 0.90 5.59 -10.33
CA LEU A 135 -0.03 4.45 -10.31
C LEU A 135 -0.16 3.85 -11.72
N ARG A 136 -0.52 2.56 -11.78
CA ARG A 136 -1.03 1.89 -12.96
C ARG A 136 -2.38 1.27 -12.61
N PHE A 137 -3.34 1.43 -13.49
CA PHE A 137 -4.67 0.85 -13.33
C PHE A 137 -5.07 0.14 -14.61
N ASP A 138 -5.11 -1.18 -14.57
CA ASP A 138 -5.53 -2.02 -15.69
C ASP A 138 -7.02 -2.32 -15.52
N PHE A 139 -7.81 -2.11 -16.57
CA PHE A 139 -9.25 -2.28 -16.49
C PHE A 139 -9.82 -2.88 -17.78
N SER A 140 -10.99 -3.53 -17.66
CA SER A 140 -11.71 -4.10 -18.79
C SER A 140 -12.48 -3.01 -19.55
N HIS A 141 -12.20 -2.90 -20.86
CA HIS A 141 -12.96 -2.05 -21.78
C HIS A 141 -12.83 -2.59 -23.21
N TYR A 142 -13.80 -2.27 -24.07
CA TYR A 142 -13.89 -2.84 -25.42
C TYR A 142 -12.92 -2.22 -26.43
N GLN A 143 -12.43 -1.02 -26.15
CA GLN A 143 -11.56 -0.25 -27.06
C GLN A 143 -10.63 0.68 -26.27
N PRO A 144 -9.54 1.16 -26.88
CA PRO A 144 -8.70 2.19 -26.28
C PRO A 144 -9.51 3.47 -26.00
N LEU A 145 -9.17 4.19 -24.93
CA LEU A 145 -9.76 5.48 -24.61
C LEU A 145 -9.50 6.48 -25.73
N THR A 146 -10.55 7.17 -26.16
CA THR A 146 -10.40 8.34 -27.03
C THR A 146 -9.75 9.50 -26.27
N PRO A 147 -9.14 10.47 -26.99
CA PRO A 147 -8.60 11.67 -26.33
C PRO A 147 -9.65 12.45 -25.51
N ALA A 148 -10.90 12.47 -25.98
CA ALA A 148 -12.00 13.15 -25.28
C ALA A 148 -12.38 12.43 -23.98
N GLU A 149 -12.51 11.10 -24.01
CA GLU A 149 -12.79 10.29 -22.82
C GLU A 149 -11.65 10.43 -21.78
N ARG A 150 -10.39 10.38 -22.24
CA ARG A 150 -9.24 10.57 -21.35
C ARG A 150 -9.26 11.95 -20.69
N ALA A 151 -9.53 13.01 -21.45
CA ALA A 151 -9.63 14.37 -20.92
C ALA A 151 -10.78 14.49 -19.91
N GLU A 152 -11.92 13.85 -20.17
CA GLU A 152 -13.08 13.86 -19.27
C GLU A 152 -12.80 13.09 -17.97
N VAL A 153 -12.13 11.92 -18.05
CA VAL A 153 -11.68 11.17 -16.86
C VAL A 153 -10.74 12.02 -16.00
N GLU A 154 -9.72 12.64 -16.61
CA GLU A 154 -8.82 13.55 -15.89
C GLU A 154 -9.57 14.71 -15.22
N ARG A 155 -10.51 15.32 -15.92
CA ARG A 155 -11.36 16.42 -15.41
C ARG A 155 -12.16 15.96 -14.19
N LEU A 156 -12.81 14.80 -14.25
CA LEU A 156 -13.61 14.25 -13.15
C LEU A 156 -12.75 13.93 -11.92
N VAL A 157 -11.59 13.30 -12.11
CA VAL A 157 -10.66 13.01 -11.01
C VAL A 157 -10.20 14.30 -10.34
N ASN A 158 -9.78 15.30 -11.12
CA ASN A 158 -9.34 16.60 -10.57
C ASN A 158 -10.49 17.37 -9.91
N THR A 159 -11.71 17.25 -10.41
CA THR A 159 -12.91 17.82 -9.76
C THR A 159 -13.13 17.20 -8.37
N ALA A 160 -13.01 15.85 -8.25
CA ALA A 160 -13.12 15.16 -6.96
C ALA A 160 -11.95 15.51 -6.01
N ILE A 161 -10.76 15.75 -6.54
CA ILE A 161 -9.62 16.24 -5.74
C ILE A 161 -9.92 17.64 -5.19
N LEU A 162 -10.38 18.56 -6.03
CA LEU A 162 -10.68 19.94 -5.64
C LEU A 162 -11.88 20.06 -4.69
N ALA A 163 -12.77 19.08 -4.69
CA ALA A 163 -13.93 19.03 -3.78
C ALA A 163 -13.56 18.76 -2.31
N ASP A 164 -12.29 18.48 -2.01
CA ASP A 164 -11.76 18.23 -0.66
C ASP A 164 -12.57 17.20 0.14
N LEU A 165 -12.90 16.08 -0.51
CA LEU A 165 -13.72 15.02 0.08
C LEU A 165 -12.95 14.29 1.19
N ALA A 166 -13.62 14.06 2.33
CA ALA A 166 -13.04 13.27 3.41
C ALA A 166 -12.76 11.82 2.94
N VAL A 167 -11.60 11.30 3.30
CA VAL A 167 -11.22 9.90 3.05
C VAL A 167 -11.27 9.16 4.39
N GLU A 168 -12.26 8.31 4.54
CA GLU A 168 -12.55 7.58 5.77
C GLU A 168 -12.37 6.09 5.56
N THR A 169 -12.12 5.40 6.65
CA THR A 169 -11.90 3.96 6.65
C THR A 169 -12.74 3.33 7.75
N ASP A 170 -13.59 2.40 7.34
CA ASP A 170 -14.45 1.64 8.23
C ASP A 170 -14.08 0.16 8.20
N LEU A 171 -14.09 -0.48 9.37
CA LEU A 171 -13.97 -1.93 9.49
C LEU A 171 -15.37 -2.49 9.75
N MET A 172 -15.83 -3.37 8.89
CA MET A 172 -17.18 -3.94 8.96
C MET A 172 -17.20 -5.38 8.45
N THR A 173 -18.31 -6.07 8.60
CA THR A 173 -18.47 -7.39 7.99
C THR A 173 -18.59 -7.28 6.47
N LEU A 174 -18.24 -8.36 5.76
CA LEU A 174 -18.37 -8.40 4.30
C LEU A 174 -19.82 -8.16 3.86
N GLU A 175 -20.78 -8.66 4.62
CA GLU A 175 -22.22 -8.47 4.36
C GLU A 175 -22.62 -6.99 4.48
N GLU A 176 -22.24 -6.31 5.57
CA GLU A 176 -22.47 -4.88 5.76
C GLU A 176 -21.83 -4.06 4.63
N ALA A 177 -20.60 -4.43 4.21
CA ALA A 177 -19.91 -3.77 3.11
C ALA A 177 -20.70 -3.89 1.80
N ARG A 178 -21.22 -5.07 1.47
CA ARG A 178 -22.08 -5.29 0.29
C ARG A 178 -23.38 -4.48 0.37
N GLN A 179 -24.04 -4.49 1.52
CA GLN A 179 -25.28 -3.71 1.74
C GLN A 179 -25.04 -2.20 1.65
N SER A 180 -23.85 -1.73 2.04
CA SER A 180 -23.46 -0.32 1.90
C SER A 180 -23.14 0.10 0.45
N GLY A 181 -23.18 -0.84 -0.51
CA GLY A 181 -22.81 -0.59 -1.91
C GLY A 181 -21.30 -0.47 -2.14
N ALA A 182 -20.48 -0.96 -1.20
CA ALA A 182 -19.04 -0.98 -1.39
C ALA A 182 -18.65 -1.95 -2.50
N MET A 183 -17.77 -1.50 -3.40
CA MET A 183 -17.28 -2.30 -4.51
C MET A 183 -16.21 -3.27 -4.04
N ALA A 184 -16.43 -4.57 -4.28
CA ALA A 184 -15.47 -5.63 -4.05
C ALA A 184 -14.69 -5.90 -5.35
N LEU A 185 -13.37 -5.78 -5.30
CA LEU A 185 -12.51 -5.93 -6.48
C LEU A 185 -11.95 -7.36 -6.65
N PHE A 186 -12.01 -8.18 -5.60
CA PHE A 186 -11.41 -9.54 -5.58
C PHE A 186 -12.33 -10.49 -4.81
N ASP A 187 -13.36 -11.04 -5.46
CA ASP A 187 -14.46 -11.78 -4.82
C ASP A 187 -14.04 -12.96 -3.92
N ASP A 188 -12.91 -13.59 -4.15
CA ASP A 188 -12.51 -14.85 -3.47
C ASP A 188 -11.51 -14.69 -2.31
N LYS A 189 -11.13 -13.46 -1.92
CA LYS A 189 -10.00 -13.23 -1.00
C LYS A 189 -10.35 -12.53 0.31
N TYR A 190 -11.63 -12.27 0.55
CA TYR A 190 -12.05 -11.50 1.72
C TYR A 190 -12.42 -12.42 2.89
N GLY A 191 -11.92 -12.11 4.08
CA GLY A 191 -12.38 -12.73 5.33
C GLY A 191 -13.74 -12.16 5.77
N ASP A 192 -14.21 -12.61 6.94
CA ASP A 192 -15.50 -12.18 7.51
C ASP A 192 -15.57 -10.66 7.77
N HIS A 193 -14.42 -10.03 8.06
CA HIS A 193 -14.29 -8.60 8.28
C HIS A 193 -13.42 -7.98 7.21
N VAL A 194 -13.88 -6.87 6.65
CA VAL A 194 -13.24 -6.15 5.56
C VAL A 194 -13.06 -4.69 5.90
N ARG A 195 -12.04 -4.09 5.32
CA ARG A 195 -11.78 -2.67 5.42
C ARG A 195 -12.36 -1.97 4.19
N VAL A 196 -13.29 -1.04 4.42
CA VAL A 196 -13.90 -0.21 3.38
C VAL A 196 -13.30 1.18 3.42
N VAL A 197 -12.81 1.65 2.28
CA VAL A 197 -12.33 3.03 2.10
C VAL A 197 -13.41 3.81 1.37
N ARG A 198 -13.80 4.93 1.96
CA ARG A 198 -14.81 5.84 1.42
C ARG A 198 -14.17 7.21 1.14
N VAL A 199 -14.41 7.75 -0.03
CA VAL A 199 -14.02 9.11 -0.41
C VAL A 199 -15.29 9.94 -0.57
N GLY A 200 -15.74 10.56 0.51
CA GLY A 200 -17.05 11.21 0.57
C GLY A 200 -18.16 10.29 0.06
N ASP A 201 -19.03 10.84 -0.80
CA ASP A 201 -20.05 10.07 -1.53
C ASP A 201 -19.57 9.68 -2.96
N TYR A 202 -18.34 10.00 -3.30
CA TYR A 202 -17.80 9.78 -4.66
C TYR A 202 -17.38 8.34 -4.91
N SER A 203 -16.65 7.71 -3.99
CA SER A 203 -16.18 6.32 -4.10
C SER A 203 -16.28 5.57 -2.78
N ARG A 204 -16.59 4.26 -2.86
CA ARG A 204 -16.62 3.35 -1.72
C ARG A 204 -16.17 1.96 -2.17
N GLU A 205 -15.00 1.50 -1.68
CA GLU A 205 -14.37 0.27 -2.15
C GLU A 205 -13.74 -0.52 -1.01
N LEU A 206 -13.71 -1.84 -1.13
CA LEU A 206 -12.95 -2.71 -0.24
C LEU A 206 -11.46 -2.53 -0.53
N CYS A 207 -10.71 -2.00 0.44
CA CYS A 207 -9.29 -1.72 0.25
C CYS A 207 -8.49 -1.79 1.55
N GLY A 208 -7.40 -2.59 1.54
CA GLY A 208 -6.46 -2.70 2.66
C GLY A 208 -5.30 -1.70 2.65
N GLY A 209 -5.18 -0.89 1.60
CA GLY A 209 -4.03 -0.01 1.38
C GLY A 209 -3.98 1.25 2.25
N THR A 210 -2.95 2.04 2.06
CA THR A 210 -2.78 3.32 2.76
C THR A 210 -3.38 4.46 1.93
N HIS A 211 -4.10 5.36 2.61
CA HIS A 211 -4.81 6.46 1.97
C HIS A 211 -4.53 7.81 2.63
N LEU A 212 -4.83 8.87 1.91
CA LEU A 212 -4.88 10.24 2.41
C LEU A 212 -6.03 10.40 3.41
N ARG A 213 -6.11 11.56 4.04
CA ARG A 213 -7.26 11.95 4.89
C ARG A 213 -8.30 12.77 4.14
N SER A 214 -7.90 13.36 3.01
CA SER A 214 -8.74 14.18 2.15
C SER A 214 -8.29 14.05 0.71
N SER A 215 -9.22 14.09 -0.24
CA SER A 215 -8.94 14.01 -1.67
C SER A 215 -8.03 15.14 -2.17
N SER A 216 -8.14 16.33 -1.59
CA SER A 216 -7.32 17.50 -1.96
C SER A 216 -5.82 17.28 -1.77
N GLN A 217 -5.42 16.41 -0.84
CA GLN A 217 -4.02 16.05 -0.60
C GLN A 217 -3.38 15.27 -1.76
N ALA A 218 -4.18 14.77 -2.72
CA ALA A 218 -3.68 14.16 -3.96
C ALA A 218 -3.06 15.20 -4.91
N CYS A 219 -3.37 16.48 -4.74
CA CYS A 219 -2.91 17.64 -5.51
C CYS A 219 -3.44 17.65 -6.95
N LEU A 220 -2.68 17.15 -7.93
CA LEU A 220 -3.04 17.14 -9.34
C LEU A 220 -2.91 15.72 -9.90
N PHE A 221 -3.91 15.29 -10.65
CA PHE A 221 -3.91 14.02 -11.36
C PHE A 221 -3.78 14.23 -12.88
N ARG A 222 -2.95 13.40 -13.51
CA ARG A 222 -2.80 13.35 -14.96
C ARG A 222 -2.61 11.94 -15.46
N ILE A 223 -3.24 11.58 -16.57
CA ILE A 223 -3.02 10.33 -17.30
C ILE A 223 -1.85 10.53 -18.25
N LEU A 224 -0.80 9.71 -18.12
CA LEU A 224 0.42 9.82 -18.93
C LEU A 224 0.37 8.93 -20.17
N SER A 225 -0.23 7.73 -20.07
CA SER A 225 -0.35 6.76 -21.17
C SER A 225 -1.61 5.93 -21.01
#